data_f0b1a40fd1d8b790e50773f7c02b6040
#
_entry.id   f0b1a40fd1d8b790e50773f7c02b6040
#
_cell.length_a   1.000
_cell.length_b   1.000
_cell.length_c   1.000
_cell.angle_alpha   90.00
_cell.angle_beta   90.00
_cell.angle_gamma   90.00
#
_symmetry.space_group_name_H-M   'P 1'
#
loop_
_entity.id
_entity.type
_entity.pdbx_description
1 polymer ?
#
loop_
_entity_poly.entity_id
_entity_poly.type
_entity_poly.pdbx_seq_one_letter_code
_entity_poly.pdbx_strand_id
1 'polypeptide(L)'
;MTQLPDDTVTRPRRRIVRGAGLELAVYERGIPDADTLVLVHGITDTHRVWDEVARMLADGFRVVTYDVRGHGRSAAPGRTDGYRLTRLADDLYAVIDAVSPDRPVHLAGHGWGAIQVWEAIYDGRANTRIASATALGAPSLDHLGMSLRQPRFPHTRWWKLPGLGWLVLGRRLLRWPRLRARPIPLTRTWPADLAAGGRIVAANLVHHLRNPRERRTAVPVQLIVDRADAAAVPAVDAHVRRGVDRLWCYRLPADHWLPITEPLLVVEAIANFIDDLRADNSPIEYSSR
;
A
#
# COMPACT_ATOMS: atom_id res chain seq x y z
N MET A 1 -39.35 -11.36 -15.59
CA MET A 1 -38.54 -10.18 -15.89
C MET A 1 -37.37 -10.19 -14.92
N THR A 2 -36.24 -10.75 -15.35
CA THR A 2 -35.01 -10.77 -14.55
C THR A 2 -34.43 -9.37 -14.63
N GLN A 3 -34.42 -8.63 -13.52
CA GLN A 3 -33.70 -7.37 -13.44
C GLN A 3 -32.25 -7.63 -13.76
N LEU A 4 -31.73 -6.96 -14.79
CA LEU A 4 -30.31 -6.90 -15.06
C LEU A 4 -29.62 -6.34 -13.80
N PRO A 5 -28.47 -6.90 -13.38
CA PRO A 5 -27.75 -6.38 -12.23
C PRO A 5 -27.43 -4.90 -12.44
N ASP A 6 -27.63 -4.12 -11.41
CA ASP A 6 -27.43 -2.67 -11.39
C ASP A 6 -26.03 -2.34 -11.93
N ASP A 7 -25.96 -1.53 -12.97
CA ASP A 7 -24.71 -1.17 -13.70
C ASP A 7 -23.68 -0.48 -12.78
N THR A 8 -24.07 -0.10 -11.58
CA THR A 8 -23.23 0.51 -10.54
C THR A 8 -22.26 -0.49 -9.88
N VAL A 9 -22.55 -1.79 -9.89
CA VAL A 9 -21.66 -2.84 -9.37
C VAL A 9 -20.53 -3.12 -10.36
N THR A 10 -20.77 -2.94 -11.66
CA THR A 10 -19.82 -3.31 -12.73
C THR A 10 -18.87 -2.19 -13.13
N ARG A 11 -19.28 -0.92 -13.06
CA ARG A 11 -18.44 0.22 -13.45
C ARG A 11 -18.14 1.15 -12.28
N PRO A 12 -16.85 1.48 -12.01
CA PRO A 12 -16.53 2.40 -10.93
C PRO A 12 -17.04 3.80 -11.22
N ARG A 13 -17.72 4.41 -10.24
CA ARG A 13 -18.10 5.82 -10.26
C ARG A 13 -16.86 6.66 -9.93
N ARG A 14 -16.43 7.53 -10.85
CA ARG A 14 -15.32 8.45 -10.62
C ARG A 14 -15.80 9.75 -10.00
N ARG A 15 -15.06 10.25 -9.01
CA ARG A 15 -15.17 11.61 -8.48
C ARG A 15 -13.80 12.23 -8.25
N ILE A 16 -13.77 13.53 -8.02
CA ILE A 16 -12.57 14.27 -7.61
C ILE A 16 -12.67 14.58 -6.12
N VAL A 17 -11.58 14.29 -5.40
CA VAL A 17 -11.42 14.66 -3.99
C VAL A 17 -10.27 15.64 -3.87
N ARG A 18 -10.44 16.69 -3.08
CA ARG A 18 -9.35 17.63 -2.78
C ARG A 18 -8.48 17.05 -1.69
N GLY A 19 -7.30 16.57 -2.07
CA GLY A 19 -6.25 16.09 -1.17
C GLY A 19 -5.45 17.23 -0.54
N ALA A 20 -4.26 16.94 -0.05
CA ALA A 20 -3.35 17.91 0.55
C ALA A 20 -2.77 18.89 -0.51
N GLY A 21 -3.62 19.82 -0.95
CA GLY A 21 -3.29 20.88 -1.90
C GLY A 21 -3.41 20.52 -3.37
N LEU A 22 -3.99 19.36 -3.72
CA LEU A 22 -4.24 18.96 -5.12
C LEU A 22 -5.52 18.14 -5.27
N GLU A 23 -5.92 17.94 -6.54
CA GLU A 23 -7.06 17.10 -6.90
C GLU A 23 -6.63 15.64 -7.09
N LEU A 24 -7.41 14.73 -6.51
CA LEU A 24 -7.22 13.29 -6.58
C LEU A 24 -8.40 12.67 -7.31
N ALA A 25 -8.11 11.79 -8.27
CA ALA A 25 -9.12 11.00 -8.95
C ALA A 25 -9.43 9.75 -8.12
N VAL A 26 -10.67 9.67 -7.63
CA VAL A 26 -11.18 8.59 -6.78
C VAL A 26 -12.23 7.81 -7.52
N TYR A 27 -12.25 6.50 -7.35
CA TYR A 27 -13.14 5.57 -8.02
C TYR A 27 -13.82 4.68 -6.97
N GLU A 28 -15.14 4.60 -7.02
CA GLU A 28 -15.95 3.86 -6.06
C GLU A 28 -16.81 2.82 -6.77
N ARG A 29 -16.95 1.65 -6.14
CA ARG A 29 -17.87 0.58 -6.55
C ARG A 29 -18.36 -0.22 -5.35
N GLY A 30 -19.35 -1.05 -5.56
CA GLY A 30 -19.91 -1.94 -4.54
C GLY A 30 -21.06 -1.33 -3.75
N ILE A 31 -21.29 -1.84 -2.56
CA ILE A 31 -22.47 -1.54 -1.73
C ILE A 31 -22.24 -0.22 -0.96
N PRO A 32 -23.04 0.84 -1.19
CA PRO A 32 -22.77 2.17 -0.61
C PRO A 32 -22.69 2.20 0.92
N ASP A 33 -23.53 1.39 1.60
CA ASP A 33 -23.65 1.39 3.07
C ASP A 33 -22.83 0.30 3.76
N ALA A 34 -22.14 -0.55 2.98
CA ALA A 34 -21.22 -1.56 3.51
C ALA A 34 -19.95 -0.92 4.08
N ASP A 35 -19.15 -1.73 4.78
CA ASP A 35 -17.84 -1.30 5.27
C ASP A 35 -16.96 -0.83 4.12
N THR A 36 -16.31 0.31 4.30
CA THR A 36 -15.51 0.93 3.26
C THR A 36 -14.10 0.36 3.27
N LEU A 37 -13.65 -0.13 2.12
CA LEU A 37 -12.29 -0.61 1.88
C LEU A 37 -11.58 0.31 0.88
N VAL A 38 -10.50 0.96 1.29
CA VAL A 38 -9.69 1.83 0.43
C VAL A 38 -8.43 1.11 -0.01
N LEU A 39 -8.24 0.99 -1.33
CA LEU A 39 -7.12 0.28 -1.96
C LEU A 39 -6.12 1.28 -2.55
N VAL A 40 -4.85 1.15 -2.17
CA VAL A 40 -3.77 2.10 -2.50
C VAL A 40 -2.73 1.42 -3.40
N HIS A 41 -2.55 1.92 -4.62
CA HIS A 41 -1.61 1.37 -5.59
C HIS A 41 -0.15 1.78 -5.32
N GLY A 42 0.81 1.03 -5.90
CA GLY A 42 2.23 1.32 -5.84
C GLY A 42 2.71 2.35 -6.86
N ILE A 43 4.01 2.66 -6.84
CA ILE A 43 4.65 3.50 -7.86
C ILE A 43 4.57 2.83 -9.23
N THR A 44 4.52 3.65 -10.28
CA THR A 44 4.38 3.24 -11.69
C THR A 44 3.05 2.62 -12.07
N ASP A 45 2.12 2.52 -11.11
CA ASP A 45 0.77 2.02 -11.31
C ASP A 45 -0.28 3.12 -11.20
N THR A 46 -1.53 2.73 -11.34
CA THR A 46 -2.72 3.54 -11.12
C THR A 46 -3.73 2.69 -10.34
N HIS A 47 -4.89 3.25 -10.00
CA HIS A 47 -5.99 2.49 -9.41
C HIS A 47 -6.26 1.15 -10.12
N ARG A 48 -5.91 1.03 -11.40
CA ARG A 48 -6.19 -0.17 -12.23
C ARG A 48 -5.50 -1.44 -11.78
N VAL A 49 -4.41 -1.36 -11.01
CA VAL A 49 -3.76 -2.55 -10.43
C VAL A 49 -4.74 -3.34 -9.55
N TRP A 50 -5.76 -2.63 -9.03
CA TRP A 50 -6.78 -3.17 -8.16
C TRP A 50 -8.09 -3.54 -8.86
N ASP A 51 -8.23 -3.35 -10.19
CA ASP A 51 -9.52 -3.45 -10.87
C ASP A 51 -10.23 -4.79 -10.61
N GLU A 52 -9.51 -5.91 -10.71
CA GLU A 52 -10.09 -7.24 -10.51
C GLU A 52 -10.38 -7.53 -9.03
N VAL A 53 -9.46 -7.22 -8.14
CA VAL A 53 -9.66 -7.34 -6.68
C VAL A 53 -10.84 -6.48 -6.23
N ALA A 54 -10.92 -5.23 -6.70
CA ALA A 54 -12.00 -4.31 -6.36
C ALA A 54 -13.36 -4.78 -6.90
N ARG A 55 -13.37 -5.42 -8.09
CA ARG A 55 -14.59 -6.00 -8.66
C ARG A 55 -15.12 -7.14 -7.80
N MET A 56 -14.25 -8.03 -7.35
CA MET A 56 -14.63 -9.18 -6.53
C MET A 56 -15.04 -8.78 -5.11
N LEU A 57 -14.38 -7.79 -4.50
CA LEU A 57 -14.73 -7.30 -3.17
C LEU A 57 -16.00 -6.43 -3.15
N ALA A 58 -16.44 -5.92 -4.30
CA ALA A 58 -17.62 -5.07 -4.41
C ALA A 58 -18.93 -5.76 -4.02
N ASP A 59 -18.96 -7.09 -4.00
CA ASP A 59 -20.14 -7.87 -3.59
C ASP A 59 -20.38 -7.81 -2.07
N GLY A 60 -19.39 -7.44 -1.26
CA GLY A 60 -19.47 -7.37 0.20
C GLY A 60 -19.04 -6.03 0.82
N PHE A 61 -18.39 -5.17 0.05
CA PHE A 61 -17.79 -3.93 0.53
C PHE A 61 -18.16 -2.73 -0.36
N ARG A 62 -18.05 -1.55 0.22
CA ARG A 62 -17.88 -0.33 -0.55
C ARG A 62 -16.38 -0.18 -0.87
N VAL A 63 -15.98 -0.47 -2.08
CA VAL A 63 -14.59 -0.46 -2.50
C VAL A 63 -14.22 0.87 -3.14
N VAL A 64 -13.18 1.50 -2.61
CA VAL A 64 -12.63 2.77 -3.07
C VAL A 64 -11.19 2.56 -3.53
N THR A 65 -10.90 2.97 -4.75
CA THR A 65 -9.53 3.07 -5.27
C THR A 65 -9.26 4.52 -5.65
N TYR A 66 -8.01 4.95 -5.69
CA TYR A 66 -7.68 6.29 -6.18
C TYR A 66 -6.31 6.30 -6.85
N ASP A 67 -6.10 7.26 -7.73
CA ASP A 67 -4.79 7.52 -8.27
C ASP A 67 -3.98 8.35 -7.27
N VAL A 68 -2.85 7.84 -6.81
CA VAL A 68 -1.93 8.56 -5.92
C VAL A 68 -1.42 9.81 -6.62
N ARG A 69 -1.12 10.88 -5.86
CA ARG A 69 -0.61 12.15 -6.42
C ARG A 69 0.46 11.93 -7.49
N GLY A 70 0.27 12.59 -8.63
CA GLY A 70 1.15 12.50 -9.79
C GLY A 70 0.95 11.28 -10.67
N HIS A 71 0.05 10.36 -10.32
CA HIS A 71 -0.28 9.17 -11.12
C HIS A 71 -1.66 9.28 -11.75
N GLY A 72 -1.84 8.56 -12.84
CA GLY A 72 -3.11 8.40 -13.53
C GLY A 72 -3.77 9.73 -13.88
N ARG A 73 -4.90 10.03 -13.23
CA ARG A 73 -5.70 11.25 -13.42
C ARG A 73 -5.62 12.22 -12.24
N SER A 74 -4.82 11.91 -11.22
CA SER A 74 -4.57 12.81 -10.10
C SER A 74 -3.55 13.88 -10.46
N ALA A 75 -3.72 15.07 -9.87
CA ALA A 75 -2.79 16.17 -10.07
C ALA A 75 -1.40 15.86 -9.51
N ALA A 76 -0.37 16.44 -10.11
CA ALA A 76 1.01 16.26 -9.73
C ALA A 76 1.56 17.49 -8.98
N PRO A 77 2.30 17.30 -7.85
CA PRO A 77 3.03 18.40 -7.23
C PRO A 77 4.13 18.95 -8.16
N GLY A 78 4.32 20.26 -8.13
CA GLY A 78 5.40 20.89 -8.90
C GLY A 78 6.81 20.60 -8.36
N ARG A 79 6.94 20.24 -7.07
CA ARG A 79 8.22 20.03 -6.38
C ARG A 79 8.31 18.64 -5.79
N THR A 80 9.55 18.12 -5.63
CA THR A 80 9.81 16.78 -5.07
C THR A 80 9.39 16.66 -3.60
N ASP A 81 9.47 17.71 -2.80
CA ASP A 81 9.02 17.72 -1.40
C ASP A 81 7.50 17.52 -1.26
N GLY A 82 6.73 17.85 -2.30
CA GLY A 82 5.32 17.51 -2.39
C GLY A 82 5.01 16.01 -2.44
N TYR A 83 6.02 15.16 -2.65
CA TYR A 83 5.90 13.70 -2.68
C TYR A 83 6.34 13.01 -1.37
N ARG A 84 6.52 13.74 -0.27
CA ARG A 84 6.84 13.16 1.04
C ARG A 84 5.70 12.26 1.53
N LEU A 85 6.05 11.17 2.23
CA LEU A 85 5.07 10.20 2.77
C LEU A 85 4.01 10.87 3.64
N THR A 86 4.36 11.89 4.40
CA THR A 86 3.39 12.67 5.18
C THR A 86 2.32 13.32 4.30
N ARG A 87 2.69 13.84 3.11
CA ARG A 87 1.74 14.40 2.14
C ARG A 87 0.87 13.32 1.49
N LEU A 88 1.46 12.14 1.24
CA LEU A 88 0.70 11.00 0.74
C LEU A 88 -0.30 10.49 1.78
N ALA A 89 0.09 10.46 3.04
CA ALA A 89 -0.81 10.12 4.15
C ALA A 89 -1.94 11.15 4.30
N ASP A 90 -1.64 12.45 4.20
CA ASP A 90 -2.66 13.51 4.21
C ASP A 90 -3.67 13.36 3.06
N ASP A 91 -3.22 12.96 1.85
CA ASP A 91 -4.11 12.66 0.74
C ASP A 91 -5.02 11.46 1.04
N LEU A 92 -4.44 10.39 1.61
CA LEU A 92 -5.21 9.21 1.98
C LEU A 92 -6.28 9.56 3.01
N TYR A 93 -5.97 10.38 4.01
CA TYR A 93 -6.95 10.86 4.97
C TYR A 93 -8.03 11.73 4.32
N ALA A 94 -7.66 12.60 3.38
CA ALA A 94 -8.65 13.38 2.63
C ALA A 94 -9.60 12.50 1.81
N VAL A 95 -9.09 11.40 1.23
CA VAL A 95 -9.93 10.39 0.58
C VAL A 95 -10.84 9.71 1.60
N ILE A 96 -10.31 9.25 2.74
CA ILE A 96 -11.08 8.62 3.83
C ILE A 96 -12.21 9.54 4.29
N ASP A 97 -11.91 10.81 4.59
CA ASP A 97 -12.90 11.78 5.07
C ASP A 97 -13.99 12.06 4.02
N ALA A 98 -13.61 12.06 2.74
CA ALA A 98 -14.56 12.26 1.67
C ALA A 98 -15.47 11.05 1.41
N VAL A 99 -15.00 9.80 1.62
CA VAL A 99 -15.76 8.59 1.33
C VAL A 99 -16.45 8.01 2.56
N SER A 100 -15.92 8.21 3.75
CA SER A 100 -16.45 7.66 5.01
C SER A 100 -16.25 8.68 6.15
N PRO A 101 -16.99 9.80 6.17
CA PRO A 101 -16.78 10.86 7.16
C PRO A 101 -17.00 10.39 8.60
N ASP A 102 -17.95 9.48 8.81
CA ASP A 102 -18.44 9.12 10.16
C ASP A 102 -17.99 7.74 10.63
N ARG A 103 -17.39 6.92 9.76
CA ARG A 103 -16.98 5.55 10.10
C ARG A 103 -15.51 5.31 9.73
N PRO A 104 -14.76 4.51 10.54
CA PRO A 104 -13.43 4.09 10.16
C PRO A 104 -13.47 3.18 8.92
N VAL A 105 -12.38 3.13 8.17
CA VAL A 105 -12.25 2.35 6.94
C VAL A 105 -11.21 1.25 7.09
N HIS A 106 -11.32 0.20 6.30
CA HIS A 106 -10.25 -0.76 6.07
C HIS A 106 -9.33 -0.25 4.96
N LEU A 107 -8.02 -0.44 5.11
CA LEU A 107 -7.02 -0.07 4.11
C LEU A 107 -6.33 -1.30 3.54
N ALA A 108 -6.03 -1.29 2.24
CA ALA A 108 -5.06 -2.22 1.67
C ALA A 108 -4.13 -1.48 0.71
N GLY A 109 -2.82 -1.69 0.86
CA GLY A 109 -1.82 -1.05 0.02
C GLY A 109 -0.88 -2.08 -0.60
N HIS A 110 -0.47 -1.84 -1.86
CA HIS A 110 0.47 -2.68 -2.59
C HIS A 110 1.79 -1.95 -2.86
N GLY A 111 2.92 -2.57 -2.55
CA GLY A 111 4.23 -2.00 -2.77
C GLY A 111 4.41 -0.64 -2.09
N TRP A 112 4.64 0.44 -2.86
CA TRP A 112 4.70 1.79 -2.30
C TRP A 112 3.36 2.29 -1.75
N GLY A 113 2.23 1.74 -2.20
CA GLY A 113 0.93 1.97 -1.57
C GLY A 113 0.87 1.38 -0.16
N ALA A 114 1.49 0.22 0.08
CA ALA A 114 1.64 -0.32 1.44
C ALA A 114 2.51 0.60 2.32
N ILE A 115 3.60 1.16 1.77
CA ILE A 115 4.43 2.14 2.49
C ILE A 115 3.62 3.39 2.86
N GLN A 116 2.73 3.85 2.00
CA GLN A 116 1.81 4.95 2.30
C GLN A 116 0.80 4.57 3.40
N VAL A 117 0.24 3.36 3.35
CA VAL A 117 -0.66 2.84 4.40
C VAL A 117 0.08 2.77 5.74
N TRP A 118 1.33 2.29 5.78
CA TRP A 118 2.17 2.32 6.98
C TRP A 118 2.33 3.73 7.54
N GLU A 119 2.58 4.75 6.70
CA GLU A 119 2.68 6.13 7.17
C GLU A 119 1.36 6.61 7.78
N ALA A 120 0.22 6.26 7.17
CA ALA A 120 -1.10 6.64 7.66
C ALA A 120 -1.44 5.99 9.01
N ILE A 121 -1.16 4.70 9.22
CA ILE A 121 -1.50 4.03 10.50
C ILE A 121 -0.61 4.44 11.68
N TYR A 122 0.47 5.18 11.41
CA TYR A 122 1.30 5.79 12.45
C TYR A 122 0.92 7.25 12.75
N ASP A 123 -0.07 7.79 12.05
CA ASP A 123 -0.60 9.13 12.31
C ASP A 123 -1.55 9.11 13.51
N GLY A 124 -1.62 10.21 14.25
CA GLY A 124 -2.51 10.33 15.42
C GLY A 124 -4.00 10.16 15.11
N ARG A 125 -4.42 10.35 13.84
CA ARG A 125 -5.80 10.15 13.36
C ARG A 125 -6.17 8.65 13.22
N ALA A 126 -5.19 7.76 13.17
CA ALA A 126 -5.38 6.36 12.77
C ALA A 126 -6.41 5.62 13.62
N ASN A 127 -6.33 5.75 14.95
CA ASN A 127 -7.18 5.00 15.88
C ASN A 127 -8.69 5.29 15.73
N THR A 128 -9.05 6.43 15.16
CA THR A 128 -10.46 6.81 14.93
C THR A 128 -10.91 6.67 13.49
N ARG A 129 -9.96 6.66 12.54
CA ARG A 129 -10.27 6.69 11.11
C ARG A 129 -9.96 5.40 10.35
N ILE A 130 -9.17 4.51 10.95
CA ILE A 130 -8.72 3.26 10.29
C ILE A 130 -9.08 2.07 11.18
N ALA A 131 -9.94 1.19 10.68
CA ALA A 131 -10.36 -0.03 11.36
C ALA A 131 -9.30 -1.13 11.27
N SER A 132 -8.64 -1.25 10.11
CA SER A 132 -7.54 -2.19 9.88
C SER A 132 -6.71 -1.80 8.66
N ALA A 133 -5.52 -2.40 8.54
CA ALA A 133 -4.63 -2.16 7.43
C ALA A 133 -4.01 -3.45 6.89
N THR A 134 -4.06 -3.66 5.57
CA THR A 134 -3.36 -4.73 4.87
C THR A 134 -2.19 -4.15 4.07
N ALA A 135 -0.98 -4.62 4.34
CA ALA A 135 0.23 -4.23 3.61
C ALA A 135 0.72 -5.39 2.74
N LEU A 136 0.64 -5.23 1.40
CA LEU A 136 1.09 -6.23 0.44
C LEU A 136 2.48 -5.88 -0.11
N GLY A 137 3.44 -6.78 0.09
CA GLY A 137 4.74 -6.76 -0.57
C GLY A 137 5.68 -5.63 -0.13
N ALA A 138 5.37 -4.90 0.95
CA ALA A 138 6.29 -3.91 1.50
C ALA A 138 6.06 -3.62 2.99
N PRO A 139 7.12 -3.65 3.82
CA PRO A 139 7.11 -3.08 5.16
C PRO A 139 7.21 -1.56 5.11
N SER A 140 7.08 -0.87 6.25
CA SER A 140 7.41 0.56 6.32
C SER A 140 8.91 0.81 6.02
N LEU A 141 9.22 1.99 5.51
CA LEU A 141 10.62 2.38 5.28
C LEU A 141 11.44 2.47 6.58
N ASP A 142 10.77 2.78 7.71
CA ASP A 142 11.42 2.80 9.02
C ASP A 142 11.80 1.37 9.46
N HIS A 143 10.91 0.38 9.31
CA HIS A 143 11.22 -1.03 9.58
C HIS A 143 12.37 -1.53 8.71
N LEU A 144 12.34 -1.19 7.42
CA LEU A 144 13.44 -1.52 6.51
C LEU A 144 14.75 -0.88 6.97
N GLY A 145 14.72 0.41 7.32
CA GLY A 145 15.91 1.14 7.80
C GLY A 145 16.49 0.56 9.09
N MET A 146 15.64 0.13 10.03
CA MET A 146 16.07 -0.55 11.26
C MET A 146 16.67 -1.93 10.97
N SER A 147 16.03 -2.71 10.09
CA SER A 147 16.50 -4.05 9.72
C SER A 147 17.86 -4.03 9.06
N LEU A 148 18.08 -3.06 8.18
CA LEU A 148 19.36 -2.87 7.50
C LEU A 148 20.51 -2.49 8.44
N ARG A 149 20.26 -2.05 9.66
CA ARG A 149 21.27 -1.71 10.68
C ARG A 149 21.68 -2.89 11.55
N GLN A 150 21.02 -4.03 11.44
CA GLN A 150 21.37 -5.20 12.22
C GLN A 150 22.74 -5.77 11.80
N PRO A 151 23.51 -6.36 12.75
CA PRO A 151 24.82 -6.96 12.48
C PRO A 151 24.80 -8.08 11.44
N ARG A 152 23.65 -8.71 11.21
CA ARG A 152 23.43 -9.76 10.20
C ARG A 152 23.64 -9.31 8.76
N PHE A 153 23.69 -7.99 8.51
CA PHE A 153 23.98 -7.42 7.21
C PHE A 153 25.31 -6.64 7.21
N PRO A 154 26.48 -7.32 7.38
CA PRO A 154 27.77 -6.66 7.50
C PRO A 154 28.14 -5.81 6.27
N HIS A 155 27.56 -6.14 5.10
CA HIS A 155 27.77 -5.40 3.86
C HIS A 155 26.97 -4.08 3.78
N THR A 156 26.17 -3.77 4.77
CA THR A 156 25.32 -2.59 4.77
C THR A 156 25.99 -1.32 5.31
N ARG A 157 27.25 -1.40 5.77
CA ARG A 157 28.03 -0.21 6.19
C ARG A 157 28.36 0.76 5.05
N TRP A 158 28.25 0.32 3.80
CA TRP A 158 28.53 1.13 2.60
C TRP A 158 27.52 2.27 2.36
N TRP A 159 26.32 2.24 2.95
CA TRP A 159 25.41 3.40 2.89
C TRP A 159 25.91 4.62 3.67
N LYS A 160 26.89 4.45 4.59
CA LYS A 160 27.56 5.55 5.27
C LYS A 160 28.48 6.32 4.32
N LEU A 161 28.81 5.75 3.16
CA LEU A 161 29.63 6.37 2.13
C LEU A 161 28.77 7.30 1.28
N PRO A 162 28.99 8.63 1.28
CA PRO A 162 28.23 9.54 0.43
C PRO A 162 28.43 9.19 -1.05
N GLY A 163 27.33 9.09 -1.80
CA GLY A 163 27.33 8.90 -3.26
C GLY A 163 27.37 7.45 -3.75
N LEU A 164 28.39 6.67 -3.39
CA LEU A 164 28.61 5.32 -3.95
C LEU A 164 27.54 4.30 -3.52
N GLY A 165 27.06 4.39 -2.27
CA GLY A 165 25.98 3.53 -1.75
C GLY A 165 24.68 3.69 -2.52
N TRP A 166 24.38 4.90 -2.98
CA TRP A 166 23.17 5.24 -3.74
C TRP A 166 23.27 4.75 -5.18
N LEU A 167 24.46 4.78 -5.78
CA LEU A 167 24.67 4.25 -7.13
C LEU A 167 24.47 2.73 -7.17
N VAL A 168 24.91 2.03 -6.13
CA VAL A 168 24.74 0.57 -6.02
C VAL A 168 23.29 0.21 -5.70
N LEU A 169 22.63 0.93 -4.78
CA LEU A 169 21.20 0.72 -4.47
C LEU A 169 20.32 1.07 -5.66
N GLY A 170 20.57 2.20 -6.31
CA GLY A 170 19.86 2.59 -7.52
C GLY A 170 20.03 1.59 -8.67
N ARG A 171 21.26 1.07 -8.90
CA ARG A 171 21.50 0.00 -9.87
C ARG A 171 20.83 -1.33 -9.50
N ARG A 172 20.74 -1.69 -8.22
CA ARG A 172 20.00 -2.87 -7.76
C ARG A 172 18.50 -2.69 -7.92
N LEU A 173 17.95 -1.51 -7.59
CA LEU A 173 16.54 -1.19 -7.80
C LEU A 173 16.18 -1.15 -9.29
N LEU A 174 17.05 -0.59 -10.16
CA LEU A 174 16.88 -0.59 -11.61
C LEU A 174 17.07 -1.98 -12.26
N ARG A 175 17.85 -2.86 -11.63
CA ARG A 175 18.01 -4.27 -12.04
C ARG A 175 16.98 -5.20 -11.44
N TRP A 176 16.03 -4.69 -10.69
CA TRP A 176 14.99 -5.50 -10.07
C TRP A 176 14.15 -6.17 -11.17
N PRO A 177 14.17 -7.50 -11.27
CA PRO A 177 13.45 -8.24 -12.32
C PRO A 177 11.95 -7.92 -12.35
N ARG A 178 11.42 -7.50 -11.21
CA ARG A 178 10.02 -7.18 -10.96
C ARG A 178 9.49 -6.00 -11.78
N LEU A 179 10.31 -4.97 -12.04
CA LEU A 179 9.93 -3.87 -12.92
C LEU A 179 9.84 -4.28 -14.40
N ARG A 180 10.56 -5.36 -14.79
CA ARG A 180 10.57 -5.87 -16.16
C ARG A 180 9.46 -6.87 -16.45
N ALA A 181 8.92 -7.54 -15.41
CA ALA A 181 7.89 -8.56 -15.54
C ALA A 181 6.48 -8.01 -15.24
N ARG A 182 6.22 -6.75 -15.55
CA ARG A 182 4.91 -6.13 -15.33
C ARG A 182 3.84 -6.81 -16.20
N PRO A 183 2.80 -7.42 -15.60
CA PRO A 183 1.76 -8.13 -16.37
C PRO A 183 0.69 -7.20 -16.97
N ILE A 184 0.74 -5.89 -16.70
CA ILE A 184 -0.23 -4.92 -17.21
C ILE A 184 0.34 -4.14 -18.41
N PRO A 185 -0.47 -3.90 -19.47
CA PRO A 185 -0.10 -3.00 -20.55
C PRO A 185 0.23 -1.60 -20.05
N LEU A 186 1.24 -0.97 -20.64
CA LEU A 186 1.61 0.41 -20.33
C LEU A 186 0.43 1.34 -20.65
N THR A 187 0.03 2.15 -19.68
CA THR A 187 -1.01 3.18 -19.87
C THR A 187 -0.44 4.39 -20.62
N ARG A 188 -1.29 5.25 -21.15
CA ARG A 188 -0.85 6.52 -21.75
C ARG A 188 -0.17 7.44 -20.74
N THR A 189 -0.49 7.30 -19.44
CA THR A 189 0.08 8.06 -18.33
C THR A 189 1.39 7.50 -17.84
N TRP A 190 1.80 6.30 -18.27
CA TRP A 190 2.95 5.58 -17.74
C TRP A 190 4.27 6.38 -17.66
N PRO A 191 4.67 7.22 -18.63
CA PRO A 191 5.88 8.03 -18.47
C PRO A 191 5.79 9.03 -17.32
N ALA A 192 4.62 9.64 -17.13
CA ALA A 192 4.36 10.56 -16.02
C ALA A 192 4.30 9.80 -14.68
N ASP A 193 3.65 8.63 -14.66
CA ASP A 193 3.53 7.75 -13.49
C ASP A 193 4.93 7.27 -13.02
N LEU A 194 5.81 6.91 -13.96
CA LEU A 194 7.20 6.55 -13.68
C LEU A 194 7.99 7.73 -13.10
N ALA A 195 7.81 8.92 -13.66
CA ALA A 195 8.46 10.14 -13.17
C ALA A 195 7.98 10.50 -11.75
N ALA A 196 6.67 10.39 -11.49
CA ALA A 196 6.08 10.62 -10.18
C ALA A 196 6.60 9.59 -9.16
N GLY A 197 6.62 8.30 -9.52
CA GLY A 197 7.19 7.23 -8.70
C GLY A 197 8.65 7.48 -8.34
N GLY A 198 9.46 7.93 -9.31
CA GLY A 198 10.85 8.33 -9.06
C GLY A 198 10.98 9.48 -8.05
N ARG A 199 10.06 10.47 -8.09
CA ARG A 199 10.01 11.57 -7.12
C ARG A 199 9.57 11.09 -5.73
N ILE A 200 8.62 10.15 -5.63
CA ILE A 200 8.23 9.52 -4.35
C ILE A 200 9.45 8.83 -3.73
N VAL A 201 10.18 8.01 -4.49
CA VAL A 201 11.40 7.34 -4.02
C VAL A 201 12.44 8.36 -3.56
N ALA A 202 12.73 9.37 -4.38
CA ALA A 202 13.74 10.40 -4.09
C ALA A 202 13.41 11.23 -2.84
N ALA A 203 12.12 11.54 -2.61
CA ALA A 203 11.68 12.34 -1.47
C ALA A 203 11.78 11.59 -0.12
N ASN A 204 11.76 10.24 -0.13
CA ASN A 204 11.52 9.47 1.09
C ASN A 204 12.59 8.43 1.41
N LEU A 205 13.07 7.67 0.42
CA LEU A 205 13.86 6.46 0.67
C LEU A 205 15.11 6.75 1.51
N VAL A 206 15.89 7.72 1.09
CA VAL A 206 17.18 8.06 1.76
C VAL A 206 16.94 8.53 3.18
N HIS A 207 15.96 9.40 3.35
CA HIS A 207 15.66 10.01 4.64
C HIS A 207 15.27 8.96 5.68
N HIS A 208 14.32 8.09 5.36
CA HIS A 208 13.84 7.05 6.28
C HIS A 208 14.88 5.96 6.55
N LEU A 209 15.62 5.53 5.53
CA LEU A 209 16.68 4.54 5.74
C LEU A 209 17.82 5.06 6.62
N ARG A 210 18.11 6.37 6.54
CA ARG A 210 19.14 7.01 7.39
C ARG A 210 18.65 7.37 8.78
N ASN A 211 17.36 7.67 8.93
CA ASN A 211 16.78 8.15 10.18
C ASN A 211 15.49 7.38 10.48
N PRO A 212 15.54 6.03 10.60
CA PRO A 212 14.35 5.26 10.91
C PRO A 212 13.85 5.58 12.32
N ARG A 213 12.54 5.70 12.43
CA ARG A 213 11.85 5.99 13.69
C ARG A 213 11.19 4.74 14.23
N GLU A 214 11.31 4.50 15.52
CA GLU A 214 10.48 3.51 16.21
C GLU A 214 9.09 4.11 16.39
N ARG A 215 8.10 3.48 15.74
CA ARG A 215 6.70 3.89 15.80
C ARG A 215 5.82 2.70 16.17
N ARG A 216 4.70 2.98 16.82
CA ARG A 216 3.73 1.97 17.24
C ARG A 216 2.35 2.32 16.71
N THR A 217 1.53 1.28 16.49
CA THR A 217 0.14 1.42 16.10
C THR A 217 -0.71 0.38 16.82
N ALA A 218 -1.88 0.82 17.27
CA ALA A 218 -2.93 -0.06 17.77
C ALA A 218 -3.87 -0.53 16.65
N VAL A 219 -3.76 0.05 15.44
CA VAL A 219 -4.51 -0.42 14.28
C VAL A 219 -4.11 -1.87 13.98
N PRO A 220 -5.05 -2.82 13.87
CA PRO A 220 -4.77 -4.18 13.45
C PRO A 220 -4.15 -4.21 12.05
N VAL A 221 -3.05 -4.94 11.88
CA VAL A 221 -2.32 -5.01 10.63
C VAL A 221 -2.24 -6.44 10.11
N GLN A 222 -2.54 -6.61 8.82
CA GLN A 222 -2.21 -7.79 8.05
C GLN A 222 -0.99 -7.48 7.17
N LEU A 223 0.07 -8.28 7.31
CA LEU A 223 1.24 -8.22 6.42
C LEU A 223 1.20 -9.42 5.48
N ILE A 224 1.09 -9.16 4.18
CA ILE A 224 1.17 -10.17 3.13
C ILE A 224 2.55 -10.06 2.48
N VAL A 225 3.31 -11.15 2.57
CA VAL A 225 4.68 -11.23 2.07
C VAL A 225 4.73 -12.18 0.88
N ASP A 226 5.26 -11.70 -0.24
CA ASP A 226 5.51 -12.54 -1.41
C ASP A 226 6.79 -13.41 -1.24
N ARG A 227 6.91 -14.45 -2.05
CA ARG A 227 8.04 -15.40 -2.01
C ARG A 227 9.38 -14.70 -2.23
N ALA A 228 9.41 -13.66 -3.04
CA ALA A 228 10.64 -12.97 -3.40
C ALA A 228 11.12 -12.00 -2.31
N ASP A 229 10.22 -11.51 -1.47
CA ASP A 229 10.52 -10.69 -0.29
C ASP A 229 10.79 -11.54 0.95
N ALA A 230 10.45 -12.85 0.91
CA ALA A 230 10.63 -13.78 2.03
C ALA A 230 12.08 -13.85 2.57
N ALA A 231 13.08 -13.61 1.73
CA ALA A 231 14.49 -13.59 2.18
C ALA A 231 14.85 -12.37 3.05
N ALA A 232 14.14 -11.24 2.88
CA ALA A 232 14.35 -10.02 3.68
C ALA A 232 13.47 -10.00 4.96
N VAL A 233 12.44 -10.82 5.00
CA VAL A 233 11.38 -10.85 6.00
C VAL A 233 11.84 -11.11 7.44
N PRO A 234 12.76 -12.08 7.76
CA PRO A 234 13.04 -12.39 9.17
C PRO A 234 13.57 -11.21 9.98
N ALA A 235 14.32 -10.31 9.34
CA ALA A 235 14.85 -9.13 10.02
C ALA A 235 13.82 -8.01 10.15
N VAL A 236 12.94 -7.88 9.15
CA VAL A 236 11.85 -6.90 9.11
C VAL A 236 10.75 -7.32 10.08
N ASP A 237 10.41 -8.61 10.12
CA ASP A 237 9.35 -9.20 10.94
C ASP A 237 9.53 -8.86 12.43
N ALA A 238 10.75 -8.97 12.98
CA ALA A 238 11.03 -8.62 14.36
C ALA A 238 10.77 -7.13 14.69
N HIS A 239 10.94 -6.22 13.73
CA HIS A 239 10.66 -4.80 13.92
C HIS A 239 9.17 -4.48 13.75
N VAL A 240 8.50 -5.12 12.80
CA VAL A 240 7.06 -5.00 12.62
C VAL A 240 6.33 -5.47 13.87
N ARG A 241 6.69 -6.65 14.42
CA ARG A 241 6.07 -7.22 15.63
C ARG A 241 6.21 -6.34 16.87
N ARG A 242 7.28 -5.54 16.97
CA ARG A 242 7.44 -4.60 18.10
C ARG A 242 6.62 -3.32 17.94
N GLY A 243 6.27 -2.98 16.70
CA GLY A 243 5.56 -1.75 16.36
C GLY A 243 4.05 -1.91 16.15
N VAL A 244 3.52 -3.16 16.16
CA VAL A 244 2.13 -3.47 15.86
C VAL A 244 1.55 -4.34 16.97
N ASP A 245 0.49 -3.85 17.62
CA ASP A 245 -0.11 -4.57 18.75
C ASP A 245 -0.87 -5.84 18.31
N ARG A 246 -1.52 -5.83 17.16
CA ARG A 246 -2.25 -6.98 16.56
C ARG A 246 -1.79 -7.19 15.13
N LEU A 247 -0.98 -8.24 14.88
CA LEU A 247 -0.35 -8.51 13.59
C LEU A 247 -0.72 -9.88 13.03
N TRP A 248 -1.32 -9.93 11.85
CA TRP A 248 -1.52 -11.13 11.02
C TRP A 248 -0.45 -11.19 9.94
N CYS A 249 0.24 -12.32 9.81
CA CYS A 249 1.27 -12.52 8.79
C CYS A 249 0.86 -13.64 7.84
N TYR A 250 0.77 -13.32 6.56
CA TYR A 250 0.50 -14.26 5.48
C TYR A 250 1.70 -14.34 4.54
N ARG A 251 2.18 -15.56 4.27
CA ARG A 251 3.25 -15.81 3.29
C ARG A 251 2.64 -16.49 2.08
N LEU A 252 2.49 -15.76 1.00
CA LEU A 252 1.92 -16.29 -0.23
C LEU A 252 3.03 -16.74 -1.21
N PRO A 253 2.88 -17.90 -1.86
CA PRO A 253 3.85 -18.42 -2.86
C PRO A 253 3.66 -17.73 -4.22
N ALA A 254 3.63 -16.40 -4.23
CA ALA A 254 3.30 -15.63 -5.41
C ALA A 254 4.33 -14.51 -5.67
N ASP A 255 4.21 -13.87 -6.83
CA ASP A 255 5.08 -12.77 -7.25
C ASP A 255 4.62 -11.42 -6.70
N HIS A 256 5.45 -10.39 -6.87
CA HIS A 256 5.15 -9.02 -6.44
C HIS A 256 3.79 -8.48 -6.96
N TRP A 257 3.35 -8.91 -8.15
CA TRP A 257 2.14 -8.44 -8.81
C TRP A 257 0.85 -9.15 -8.38
N LEU A 258 0.82 -9.65 -7.14
CA LEU A 258 -0.30 -10.37 -6.52
C LEU A 258 -1.71 -9.83 -6.86
N PRO A 259 -1.98 -8.51 -6.80
CA PRO A 259 -3.33 -8.02 -7.11
C PRO A 259 -3.78 -8.29 -8.54
N ILE A 260 -2.84 -8.64 -9.45
CA ILE A 260 -3.10 -8.89 -10.86
C ILE A 260 -2.98 -10.37 -11.17
N THR A 261 -1.91 -11.01 -10.68
CA THR A 261 -1.60 -12.41 -11.01
C THR A 261 -2.43 -13.40 -10.20
N GLU A 262 -2.78 -13.01 -8.96
CA GLU A 262 -3.51 -13.85 -8.01
C GLU A 262 -4.60 -13.06 -7.26
N PRO A 263 -5.53 -12.39 -7.98
CA PRO A 263 -6.50 -11.50 -7.36
C PRO A 263 -7.40 -12.22 -6.35
N LEU A 264 -7.74 -13.49 -6.58
CA LEU A 264 -8.57 -14.28 -5.67
C LEU A 264 -7.88 -14.50 -4.33
N LEU A 265 -6.58 -14.82 -4.31
CA LEU A 265 -5.83 -14.97 -3.06
C LEU A 265 -5.78 -13.66 -2.27
N VAL A 266 -5.68 -12.53 -2.95
CA VAL A 266 -5.69 -11.21 -2.30
C VAL A 266 -7.07 -10.90 -1.71
N VAL A 267 -8.14 -11.20 -2.44
CA VAL A 267 -9.53 -11.04 -1.98
C VAL A 267 -9.79 -11.88 -0.73
N GLU A 268 -9.46 -13.18 -0.79
CA GLU A 268 -9.62 -14.10 0.33
C GLU A 268 -8.82 -13.64 1.56
N ALA A 269 -7.57 -13.22 1.38
CA ALA A 269 -6.74 -12.76 2.47
C ALA A 269 -7.31 -11.52 3.14
N ILE A 270 -7.78 -10.53 2.36
CA ILE A 270 -8.36 -9.29 2.89
C ILE A 270 -9.70 -9.59 3.60
N ALA A 271 -10.60 -10.36 2.96
CA ALA A 271 -11.91 -10.66 3.50
C ALA A 271 -11.81 -11.47 4.80
N ASN A 272 -11.02 -12.55 4.81
CA ASN A 272 -10.81 -13.37 6.00
C ASN A 272 -10.20 -12.56 7.16
N PHE A 273 -9.26 -11.65 6.87
CA PHE A 273 -8.70 -10.78 7.90
C PHE A 273 -9.74 -9.87 8.53
N ILE A 274 -10.61 -9.27 7.71
CA ILE A 274 -11.69 -8.40 8.20
C ILE A 274 -12.70 -9.23 9.01
N ASP A 275 -13.03 -10.44 8.58
CA ASP A 275 -13.93 -11.34 9.30
C ASP A 275 -13.34 -11.83 10.62
N ASP A 276 -12.03 -12.14 10.66
CA ASP A 276 -11.33 -12.43 11.90
C ASP A 276 -11.42 -11.29 12.92
N LEU A 277 -11.29 -10.04 12.43
CA LEU A 277 -11.44 -8.86 13.29
C LEU A 277 -12.86 -8.69 13.83
N ARG A 278 -13.87 -8.97 13.02
CA ARG A 278 -15.30 -8.91 13.42
C ARG A 278 -15.63 -9.98 14.46
N ALA A 279 -15.00 -11.15 14.34
CA ALA A 279 -15.15 -12.27 15.27
C ALA A 279 -14.27 -12.14 16.54
N ASP A 280 -13.49 -11.06 16.65
CA ASP A 280 -12.46 -10.86 17.69
C ASP A 280 -11.45 -12.02 17.83
N ASN A 281 -11.13 -12.66 16.73
CA ASN A 281 -10.14 -13.73 16.69
C ASN A 281 -8.74 -13.20 16.96
N SER A 282 -7.93 -14.04 17.61
CA SER A 282 -6.51 -13.70 17.84
C SER A 282 -5.70 -13.75 16.55
N PRO A 283 -4.61 -12.95 16.44
CA PRO A 283 -3.72 -12.99 15.31
C PRO A 283 -3.16 -14.40 15.02
N ILE A 284 -3.20 -14.82 13.77
CA ILE A 284 -2.74 -16.14 13.31
C ILE A 284 -1.58 -15.96 12.33
N GLU A 285 -0.54 -16.78 12.48
CA GLU A 285 0.51 -16.92 11.46
C GLU A 285 0.10 -17.99 10.45
N TYR A 286 -0.20 -17.57 9.23
CA TYR A 286 -0.40 -18.50 8.13
C TYR A 286 0.91 -18.64 7.33
N SER A 287 1.50 -19.84 7.36
CA SER A 287 2.51 -20.27 6.40
C SER A 287 1.87 -21.30 5.48
N SER A 288 1.60 -20.95 4.22
CA SER A 288 1.29 -21.97 3.22
C SER A 288 2.54 -22.84 3.05
N ARG A 289 2.40 -24.15 3.30
CA ARG A 289 3.43 -25.15 3.05
C ARG A 289 3.72 -25.30 1.57
#